data_29d97ad2ee5d5fb2bf28b360400334c6
#
_entry.id   29d97ad2ee5d5fb2bf28b360400334c6
#
_cell.length_a   1.000
_cell.length_b   1.000
_cell.length_c   1.000
_cell.angle_alpha   90.00
_cell.angle_beta   90.00
_cell.angle_gamma   90.00
#
_symmetry.space_group_name_H-M   'P 1'
#
loop_
_entity.id
_entity.type
_entity.pdbx_description
1 polymer ?
#
loop_
_entity_poly.entity_id
_entity_poly.type
_entity_poly.pdbx_seq_one_letter_code
_entity_poly.pdbx_strand_id
1 'polypeptide(L)'
;FTKKLAGRKLKAGEFSFVLKNAAGEEVETVKNKEDGTVTFSELSFDNTKVGTHTYTVEEVIPATKELGMTYDTMKATLTVEVSKNGHTLTTVTNVSSADGVNENGESTDGTEDKEFNNKITPPETPVFQPEKFVLNKEKYDITGTKLVDDDNELTNEYTETNANPYADKTNNNEAENINTKTVERGDKLVYQVWLDTKNFSDKNNIQSVGISDTYDAEKVTVNAADIKAYDSVTGQDVTAKFDIKVENGVITATSKASMNKSLGDVDNTQVIDTTKFEFGRYYKFDIPATVKDTVKAGADIENKANQIVHVYNPVSKSVETPEKPTQKRVNSVPVTVDLKFTKKLEGRTLAAGEFSFVLKKDNVAVETVKNDKDGKITFKKFKFGKDDLGKTYTYTVSEVAGTDTTVTYDDMVATVTVKVAHDGTAKAIVATVTDAPDKEFNNTVTPPEEPKFQPEKYVVSKEKYDITGDKLLDDDKELADKYADTNVNPYADNTVNNDVENLNTKTVERGDKLVYQVWLD
;
A
#
# COMPACT_ATOMS: atom_id res chain seq x y z
N PHE A 1 -30.50 -51.74 -28.38
CA PHE A 1 -29.73 -51.26 -27.20
C PHE A 1 -30.13 -49.84 -26.87
N THR A 2 -29.75 -49.41 -25.69
CA THR A 2 -30.01 -48.06 -25.18
C THR A 2 -28.71 -47.43 -24.70
N LYS A 3 -28.55 -46.16 -25.01
CA LYS A 3 -27.47 -45.34 -24.45
C LYS A 3 -28.01 -44.39 -23.40
N LYS A 4 -27.43 -44.37 -22.23
CA LYS A 4 -27.67 -43.38 -21.18
C LYS A 4 -26.41 -42.56 -20.89
N LEU A 5 -26.61 -41.29 -20.54
CA LEU A 5 -25.56 -40.38 -20.11
C LEU A 5 -26.01 -39.68 -18.84
N ALA A 6 -25.31 -39.96 -17.74
CA ALA A 6 -25.52 -39.26 -16.50
C ALA A 6 -24.66 -37.98 -16.48
N GLY A 7 -25.18 -36.91 -15.85
CA GLY A 7 -24.47 -35.63 -15.64
C GLY A 7 -24.85 -34.54 -16.63
N ARG A 8 -25.22 -34.86 -17.86
CA ARG A 8 -25.77 -33.89 -18.82
C ARG A 8 -26.72 -34.57 -19.83
N LYS A 9 -27.45 -33.77 -20.60
CA LYS A 9 -28.35 -34.27 -21.63
C LYS A 9 -27.58 -34.96 -22.77
N LEU A 10 -28.03 -36.18 -23.15
CA LEU A 10 -27.54 -36.91 -24.29
C LEU A 10 -27.95 -36.21 -25.59
N LYS A 11 -27.08 -36.23 -26.60
CA LYS A 11 -27.35 -35.71 -27.95
C LYS A 11 -27.39 -36.85 -28.97
N ALA A 12 -28.17 -36.65 -30.01
CA ALA A 12 -28.20 -37.60 -31.14
C ALA A 12 -26.81 -37.69 -31.80
N GLY A 13 -26.36 -38.92 -32.08
CA GLY A 13 -25.12 -39.18 -32.80
C GLY A 13 -23.83 -38.95 -31.99
N GLU A 14 -23.93 -38.80 -30.67
CA GLU A 14 -22.81 -38.50 -29.80
C GLU A 14 -21.89 -39.69 -29.56
N PHE A 15 -22.45 -40.87 -29.42
CA PHE A 15 -21.73 -42.12 -29.18
C PHE A 15 -21.95 -43.09 -30.33
N SER A 16 -20.92 -43.89 -30.63
CA SER A 16 -20.95 -44.91 -31.69
C SER A 16 -20.87 -46.29 -31.09
N PHE A 17 -21.56 -47.24 -31.70
CA PHE A 17 -21.64 -48.63 -31.27
C PHE A 17 -21.32 -49.54 -32.44
N VAL A 18 -20.48 -50.55 -32.21
CA VAL A 18 -20.06 -51.49 -33.23
C VAL A 18 -20.63 -52.88 -32.95
N LEU A 19 -21.24 -53.45 -33.95
CA LEU A 19 -21.63 -54.87 -33.99
C LEU A 19 -20.53 -55.67 -34.70
N LYS A 20 -20.01 -56.69 -34.03
CA LYS A 20 -18.96 -57.60 -34.56
C LYS A 20 -19.46 -59.00 -34.61
N ASN A 21 -18.98 -59.80 -35.62
CA ASN A 21 -19.23 -61.20 -35.68
C ASN A 21 -18.32 -62.02 -34.73
N ALA A 22 -18.50 -63.35 -34.73
CA ALA A 22 -17.72 -64.26 -33.89
C ALA A 22 -16.19 -64.22 -34.16
N ALA A 23 -15.78 -63.81 -35.36
CA ALA A 23 -14.36 -63.59 -35.72
C ALA A 23 -13.78 -62.24 -35.23
N GLY A 24 -14.67 -61.41 -34.66
CA GLY A 24 -14.29 -60.05 -34.23
C GLY A 24 -14.32 -59.02 -35.38
N GLU A 25 -14.80 -59.36 -36.53
CA GLU A 25 -14.90 -58.47 -37.66
C GLU A 25 -16.13 -57.56 -37.51
N GLU A 26 -15.99 -56.28 -37.89
CA GLU A 26 -17.10 -55.34 -37.89
C GLU A 26 -18.19 -55.71 -38.89
N VAL A 27 -19.43 -55.78 -38.41
CA VAL A 27 -20.64 -56.01 -39.23
C VAL A 27 -21.31 -54.68 -39.54
N GLU A 28 -21.43 -53.81 -38.50
CA GLU A 28 -22.11 -52.52 -38.65
C GLU A 28 -21.69 -51.62 -37.50
N THR A 29 -21.54 -50.31 -37.78
CA THR A 29 -21.38 -49.28 -36.77
C THR A 29 -22.52 -48.26 -36.83
N VAL A 30 -23.22 -48.06 -35.73
CA VAL A 30 -24.36 -47.14 -35.61
C VAL A 30 -24.15 -46.12 -34.51
N LYS A 31 -24.98 -45.09 -34.51
CA LYS A 31 -24.95 -44.04 -33.49
C LYS A 31 -26.26 -43.98 -32.69
N ASN A 32 -26.19 -43.49 -31.47
CA ASN A 32 -27.37 -43.28 -30.63
C ASN A 32 -28.29 -42.19 -31.21
N LYS A 33 -29.59 -42.33 -30.99
CA LYS A 33 -30.58 -41.26 -31.15
C LYS A 33 -30.61 -40.36 -29.91
N GLU A 34 -31.34 -39.23 -29.98
CA GLU A 34 -31.47 -38.30 -28.85
C GLU A 34 -32.15 -38.91 -27.61
N ASP A 35 -33.08 -39.88 -27.86
CA ASP A 35 -33.76 -40.62 -26.81
C ASP A 35 -32.92 -41.77 -26.21
N GLY A 36 -31.69 -41.94 -26.69
CA GLY A 36 -30.77 -43.01 -26.29
C GLY A 36 -30.89 -44.30 -27.11
N THR A 37 -31.86 -44.43 -28.01
CA THR A 37 -32.03 -45.65 -28.81
C THR A 37 -30.81 -45.89 -29.70
N VAL A 38 -30.29 -47.13 -29.69
CA VAL A 38 -29.22 -47.64 -30.57
C VAL A 38 -29.80 -48.81 -31.37
N THR A 39 -29.95 -48.62 -32.67
CA THR A 39 -30.58 -49.60 -33.53
C THR A 39 -29.67 -50.07 -34.66
N PHE A 40 -29.34 -51.31 -34.67
CA PHE A 40 -28.64 -52.00 -35.79
C PHE A 40 -29.63 -52.50 -36.85
N SER A 41 -29.13 -52.75 -38.05
CA SER A 41 -29.87 -53.37 -39.11
C SER A 41 -30.29 -54.80 -38.75
N GLU A 42 -31.35 -55.27 -39.34
CA GLU A 42 -31.82 -56.64 -39.12
C GLU A 42 -30.83 -57.67 -39.68
N LEU A 43 -30.51 -58.68 -38.83
CA LEU A 43 -29.69 -59.81 -39.23
C LEU A 43 -30.59 -60.86 -39.97
N SER A 44 -30.20 -61.22 -41.18
CA SER A 44 -30.92 -62.18 -41.97
C SER A 44 -30.24 -63.54 -41.97
N PHE A 45 -31.07 -64.59 -41.78
CA PHE A 45 -30.63 -65.97 -41.74
C PHE A 45 -31.40 -66.80 -42.75
N ASP A 46 -30.70 -67.62 -43.48
CA ASP A 46 -31.27 -68.58 -44.42
C ASP A 46 -30.98 -70.03 -43.96
N ASN A 47 -31.43 -71.01 -44.77
CA ASN A 47 -31.27 -72.43 -44.43
C ASN A 47 -29.82 -72.89 -44.29
N THR A 48 -28.87 -72.19 -44.86
CA THR A 48 -27.44 -72.50 -44.77
C THR A 48 -26.84 -72.02 -43.42
N LYS A 49 -27.57 -71.18 -42.67
CA LYS A 49 -27.18 -70.56 -41.40
C LYS A 49 -27.92 -71.19 -40.20
N VAL A 50 -28.45 -72.42 -40.31
CA VAL A 50 -29.00 -73.15 -39.17
C VAL A 50 -27.88 -73.47 -38.21
N GLY A 51 -28.03 -73.11 -36.91
CA GLY A 51 -27.02 -73.23 -35.85
C GLY A 51 -26.92 -71.99 -34.98
N THR A 52 -25.90 -71.97 -34.18
CA THR A 52 -25.65 -70.85 -33.25
C THR A 52 -24.71 -69.83 -33.86
N HIS A 53 -25.12 -68.58 -33.87
CA HIS A 53 -24.32 -67.41 -34.29
C HIS A 53 -24.12 -66.50 -33.15
N THR A 54 -22.87 -66.05 -32.97
CA THR A 54 -22.51 -65.14 -31.88
C THR A 54 -22.04 -63.77 -32.44
N TYR A 55 -22.56 -62.74 -31.87
CA TYR A 55 -22.17 -61.35 -32.15
C TYR A 55 -21.86 -60.65 -30.89
N THR A 56 -21.01 -59.55 -30.93
CA THR A 56 -20.77 -58.67 -29.82
C THR A 56 -21.14 -57.24 -30.20
N VAL A 57 -21.71 -56.51 -29.24
CA VAL A 57 -21.98 -55.09 -29.36
C VAL A 57 -21.14 -54.37 -28.29
N GLU A 58 -20.39 -53.40 -28.71
CA GLU A 58 -19.52 -52.59 -27.86
C GLU A 58 -19.70 -51.11 -28.19
N GLU A 59 -19.54 -50.23 -27.20
CA GLU A 59 -19.39 -48.81 -27.46
C GLU A 59 -17.98 -48.54 -28.04
N VAL A 60 -17.91 -47.70 -29.07
CA VAL A 60 -16.63 -47.24 -29.65
C VAL A 60 -16.08 -46.13 -28.80
N ILE A 61 -15.17 -46.47 -27.88
CA ILE A 61 -14.52 -45.47 -27.01
C ILE A 61 -13.46 -44.71 -27.82
N PRO A 62 -13.55 -43.37 -27.93
CA PRO A 62 -12.60 -42.58 -28.71
C PRO A 62 -11.20 -42.65 -28.08
N ALA A 63 -10.16 -42.62 -28.94
CA ALA A 63 -8.77 -42.62 -28.49
C ALA A 63 -8.46 -41.42 -27.56
N THR A 64 -9.05 -40.25 -27.88
CA THR A 64 -9.04 -39.08 -26.99
C THR A 64 -10.38 -39.01 -26.27
N LYS A 65 -10.37 -39.37 -24.99
CA LYS A 65 -11.59 -39.38 -24.15
C LYS A 65 -12.01 -37.94 -23.81
N GLU A 66 -13.34 -37.71 -23.82
CA GLU A 66 -13.87 -36.44 -23.28
C GLU A 66 -13.50 -36.30 -21.79
N LEU A 67 -13.09 -35.11 -21.40
CA LEU A 67 -12.70 -34.83 -20.02
C LEU A 67 -13.87 -35.03 -19.07
N GLY A 68 -13.64 -35.68 -17.94
CA GLY A 68 -14.69 -36.01 -16.96
C GLY A 68 -15.60 -37.14 -17.36
N MET A 69 -15.46 -37.70 -18.60
CA MET A 69 -16.28 -38.79 -19.10
C MET A 69 -15.76 -40.16 -18.64
N THR A 70 -16.61 -40.93 -17.99
CA THR A 70 -16.44 -42.34 -17.75
C THR A 70 -17.27 -43.06 -18.77
N TYR A 71 -16.64 -43.88 -19.63
CA TYR A 71 -17.28 -44.65 -20.65
C TYR A 71 -17.62 -46.04 -20.11
N ASP A 72 -18.80 -46.56 -20.50
CA ASP A 72 -19.15 -47.93 -20.24
C ASP A 72 -18.30 -48.84 -21.13
N THR A 73 -17.68 -49.85 -20.52
CA THR A 73 -16.83 -50.82 -21.23
C THR A 73 -17.58 -52.12 -21.56
N MET A 74 -18.89 -52.11 -21.38
CA MET A 74 -19.75 -53.27 -21.60
C MET A 74 -19.53 -53.91 -22.98
N LYS A 75 -19.43 -55.23 -22.98
CA LYS A 75 -19.51 -56.11 -24.13
C LYS A 75 -20.80 -56.94 -24.04
N ALA A 76 -21.76 -56.59 -24.86
CA ALA A 76 -22.99 -57.39 -24.96
C ALA A 76 -22.80 -58.46 -25.98
N THR A 77 -22.84 -59.71 -25.55
CA THR A 77 -22.76 -60.88 -26.41
C THR A 77 -24.18 -61.33 -26.78
N LEU A 78 -24.48 -61.32 -28.08
CA LEU A 78 -25.74 -61.83 -28.63
C LEU A 78 -25.50 -63.24 -29.16
N THR A 79 -26.22 -64.20 -28.62
CA THR A 79 -26.26 -65.58 -29.15
C THR A 79 -27.59 -65.78 -29.88
N VAL A 80 -27.53 -65.95 -31.20
CA VAL A 80 -28.70 -66.17 -32.06
C VAL A 80 -28.71 -67.63 -32.43
N GLU A 81 -29.67 -68.35 -31.90
CA GLU A 81 -29.93 -69.75 -32.29
C GLU A 81 -30.92 -69.79 -33.44
N VAL A 82 -30.47 -70.25 -34.58
CA VAL A 82 -31.31 -70.44 -35.80
C VAL A 82 -31.70 -71.89 -35.89
N SER A 83 -32.98 -72.15 -35.73
CA SER A 83 -33.54 -73.50 -35.78
C SER A 83 -34.47 -73.63 -36.97
N LYS A 84 -34.53 -74.86 -37.54
CA LYS A 84 -35.45 -75.20 -38.63
C LYS A 84 -36.54 -76.17 -38.17
N ASN A 85 -37.77 -75.73 -38.25
CA ASN A 85 -38.93 -76.57 -37.98
C ASN A 85 -39.76 -76.74 -39.25
N GLY A 86 -39.60 -77.89 -39.89
CA GLY A 86 -40.24 -78.15 -41.21
C GLY A 86 -39.68 -77.19 -42.28
N HIS A 87 -40.53 -76.31 -42.81
CA HIS A 87 -40.18 -75.32 -43.81
C HIS A 87 -39.97 -73.92 -43.27
N THR A 88 -40.07 -73.71 -41.93
CA THR A 88 -39.95 -72.43 -41.28
C THR A 88 -38.64 -72.35 -40.49
N LEU A 89 -37.94 -71.24 -40.63
CA LEU A 89 -36.82 -70.87 -39.77
C LEU A 89 -37.33 -70.01 -38.58
N THR A 90 -36.83 -70.30 -37.40
CA THR A 90 -37.10 -69.54 -36.20
C THR A 90 -35.77 -69.14 -35.59
N THR A 91 -35.72 -67.92 -35.00
CA THR A 91 -34.58 -67.43 -34.31
C THR A 91 -34.90 -67.16 -32.83
N VAL A 92 -33.99 -67.54 -31.94
CA VAL A 92 -34.03 -67.17 -30.54
C VAL A 92 -32.72 -66.37 -30.23
N THR A 93 -32.84 -65.18 -29.67
CA THR A 93 -31.71 -64.35 -29.35
C THR A 93 -31.60 -64.21 -27.83
N ASN A 94 -30.44 -64.59 -27.28
CA ASN A 94 -30.07 -64.36 -25.88
C ASN A 94 -28.99 -63.31 -25.85
N VAL A 95 -29.02 -62.41 -24.84
CA VAL A 95 -28.02 -61.40 -24.61
C VAL A 95 -27.38 -61.65 -23.24
N SER A 96 -26.06 -61.56 -23.16
CA SER A 96 -25.31 -61.61 -21.92
C SER A 96 -24.25 -60.50 -21.93
N SER A 97 -24.15 -59.76 -20.87
CA SER A 97 -23.17 -58.68 -20.74
C SER A 97 -21.94 -59.13 -19.97
N ALA A 98 -20.80 -58.51 -20.29
CA ALA A 98 -19.55 -58.59 -19.55
C ALA A 98 -18.95 -57.18 -19.49
N ASP A 99 -18.24 -56.87 -18.39
CA ASP A 99 -17.58 -55.57 -18.15
C ASP A 99 -18.55 -54.37 -18.19
N GLY A 100 -19.87 -54.60 -18.01
CA GLY A 100 -20.90 -53.57 -17.98
C GLY A 100 -21.20 -53.06 -16.58
N VAL A 101 -21.76 -51.87 -16.51
CA VAL A 101 -22.24 -51.24 -15.26
C VAL A 101 -23.65 -50.67 -15.45
N ASN A 102 -24.48 -50.78 -14.43
CA ASN A 102 -25.77 -50.09 -14.41
C ASN A 102 -25.64 -48.60 -14.11
N GLU A 103 -26.74 -47.87 -14.06
CA GLU A 103 -26.78 -46.43 -13.76
C GLU A 103 -26.18 -46.08 -12.38
N ASN A 104 -26.09 -47.03 -11.44
CA ASN A 104 -25.50 -46.86 -10.12
C ASN A 104 -24.01 -47.25 -10.10
N GLY A 105 -23.44 -47.72 -11.21
CA GLY A 105 -22.05 -48.19 -11.31
C GLY A 105 -21.83 -49.61 -10.78
N GLU A 106 -22.90 -50.40 -10.61
CA GLU A 106 -22.83 -51.80 -10.20
C GLU A 106 -22.61 -52.69 -11.42
N SER A 107 -21.78 -53.74 -11.28
CA SER A 107 -21.54 -54.71 -12.38
C SER A 107 -22.80 -55.38 -12.87
N THR A 108 -22.93 -55.50 -14.19
CA THR A 108 -24.01 -56.20 -14.87
C THR A 108 -23.54 -57.51 -15.51
N ASP A 109 -22.36 -58.01 -15.12
CA ASP A 109 -21.78 -59.23 -15.69
C ASP A 109 -22.71 -60.45 -15.60
N GLY A 110 -22.87 -61.14 -16.73
CA GLY A 110 -23.70 -62.32 -16.82
C GLY A 110 -25.21 -62.04 -16.87
N THR A 111 -25.64 -60.79 -16.88
CA THR A 111 -27.08 -60.40 -17.00
C THR A 111 -27.45 -60.09 -18.45
N GLU A 112 -28.75 -59.95 -18.72
CA GLU A 112 -29.28 -59.46 -20.00
C GLU A 112 -29.26 -57.91 -19.99
N ASP A 113 -28.08 -57.32 -19.94
CA ASP A 113 -27.93 -55.89 -20.02
C ASP A 113 -27.82 -55.44 -21.48
N LYS A 114 -28.62 -54.44 -21.85
CA LYS A 114 -28.69 -53.81 -23.18
C LYS A 114 -28.47 -52.30 -23.09
N GLU A 115 -28.01 -51.79 -21.91
CA GLU A 115 -27.90 -50.40 -21.65
C GLU A 115 -26.43 -50.00 -21.43
N PHE A 116 -25.92 -49.11 -22.27
CA PHE A 116 -24.59 -48.52 -22.14
C PHE A 116 -24.66 -47.25 -21.27
N ASN A 117 -24.06 -47.26 -20.10
CA ASN A 117 -24.15 -46.21 -19.10
C ASN A 117 -22.86 -45.40 -19.01
N ASN A 118 -22.82 -44.24 -19.68
CA ASN A 118 -21.71 -43.28 -19.49
C ASN A 118 -22.07 -42.25 -18.42
N LYS A 119 -21.04 -41.75 -17.78
CA LYS A 119 -21.18 -40.70 -16.77
C LYS A 119 -20.17 -39.60 -17.04
N ILE A 120 -20.65 -38.35 -17.05
CA ILE A 120 -19.76 -37.18 -17.04
C ILE A 120 -19.86 -36.47 -15.68
N THR A 121 -18.71 -36.18 -15.10
CA THR A 121 -18.63 -35.50 -13.82
C THR A 121 -18.04 -34.11 -14.00
N PRO A 122 -18.53 -33.09 -13.24
CA PRO A 122 -17.91 -31.79 -13.25
C PRO A 122 -16.51 -31.89 -12.61
N PRO A 123 -15.62 -30.95 -12.92
CA PRO A 123 -14.31 -30.85 -12.25
C PRO A 123 -14.50 -30.52 -10.79
N GLU A 124 -13.53 -30.92 -9.96
CA GLU A 124 -13.45 -30.42 -8.60
C GLU A 124 -13.03 -28.94 -8.62
N THR A 125 -13.67 -28.14 -7.77
CA THR A 125 -13.28 -26.74 -7.61
C THR A 125 -11.89 -26.66 -6.99
N PRO A 126 -10.91 -25.97 -7.61
CA PRO A 126 -9.57 -25.85 -7.04
C PRO A 126 -9.60 -25.15 -5.68
N VAL A 127 -8.85 -25.71 -4.73
CA VAL A 127 -8.65 -25.10 -3.41
C VAL A 127 -7.30 -24.35 -3.41
N PHE A 128 -7.33 -23.06 -3.11
CA PHE A 128 -6.14 -22.21 -3.09
C PHE A 128 -6.33 -21.04 -2.13
N GLN A 129 -5.19 -20.54 -1.61
CA GLN A 129 -5.14 -19.33 -0.80
C GLN A 129 -3.90 -18.52 -1.20
N PRO A 130 -4.07 -17.48 -2.01
CA PRO A 130 -2.95 -16.62 -2.36
C PRO A 130 -2.55 -15.73 -1.19
N GLU A 131 -1.29 -15.36 -1.14
CA GLU A 131 -0.75 -14.45 -0.14
C GLU A 131 -0.09 -13.24 -0.79
N LYS A 132 0.07 -12.18 0.01
CA LYS A 132 0.68 -10.94 -0.44
C LYS A 132 1.49 -10.29 0.66
N PHE A 133 2.67 -9.79 0.27
CA PHE A 133 3.57 -9.03 1.12
C PHE A 133 3.94 -7.71 0.44
N VAL A 134 4.44 -6.76 1.22
CA VAL A 134 5.13 -5.57 0.71
C VAL A 134 6.45 -5.43 1.44
N LEU A 135 7.53 -5.26 0.67
CA LEU A 135 8.91 -5.30 1.12
C LEU A 135 9.65 -4.04 0.68
N ASN A 136 10.66 -3.66 1.45
CA ASN A 136 11.59 -2.63 1.02
C ASN A 136 12.59 -3.23 0.04
N LYS A 137 12.69 -2.67 -1.17
CA LYS A 137 13.54 -3.20 -2.24
C LYS A 137 15.03 -3.22 -1.86
N GLU A 138 15.50 -2.29 -1.04
CA GLU A 138 16.91 -2.22 -0.65
C GLU A 138 17.31 -3.31 0.34
N LYS A 139 16.34 -3.84 1.08
CA LYS A 139 16.56 -4.89 2.10
C LYS A 139 16.18 -6.28 1.63
N TYR A 140 15.46 -6.40 0.52
CA TYR A 140 14.97 -7.65 -0.02
C TYR A 140 15.78 -8.06 -1.24
N ASP A 141 16.33 -9.27 -1.20
CA ASP A 141 16.97 -9.88 -2.37
C ASP A 141 15.90 -10.44 -3.31
N ILE A 142 15.58 -9.69 -4.36
CA ILE A 142 14.60 -10.08 -5.36
C ILE A 142 15.10 -11.18 -6.33
N THR A 143 16.39 -11.51 -6.28
CA THR A 143 16.98 -12.53 -7.16
C THR A 143 17.02 -13.91 -6.54
N GLY A 144 16.73 -14.01 -5.25
CA GLY A 144 16.85 -15.23 -4.48
C GLY A 144 15.56 -16.03 -4.35
N THR A 145 15.71 -17.19 -3.74
CA THR A 145 14.64 -18.14 -3.37
C THR A 145 13.98 -17.79 -2.04
N LYS A 146 14.29 -16.62 -1.48
CA LYS A 146 13.85 -16.25 -0.15
C LYS A 146 12.33 -16.16 -0.08
N LEU A 147 11.76 -17.01 0.74
CA LEU A 147 10.37 -16.97 1.14
C LEU A 147 10.23 -15.97 2.29
N VAL A 148 9.29 -15.04 2.19
CA VAL A 148 8.95 -14.15 3.29
C VAL A 148 7.86 -14.75 4.16
N ASP A 149 7.13 -15.70 3.60
CA ASP A 149 6.15 -16.50 4.33
C ASP A 149 6.83 -17.74 4.91
N ASP A 150 6.94 -17.81 6.22
CA ASP A 150 7.54 -18.91 6.95
C ASP A 150 6.52 -19.79 7.71
N ASP A 151 5.26 -19.38 7.78
CA ASP A 151 4.23 -20.12 8.51
C ASP A 151 3.57 -21.25 7.70
N ASN A 152 3.82 -21.35 6.40
CA ASN A 152 3.35 -22.45 5.53
C ASN A 152 1.83 -22.76 5.59
N GLU A 153 1.04 -21.92 6.20
CA GLU A 153 -0.37 -22.18 6.44
C GLU A 153 -1.28 -21.36 5.52
N LEU A 154 -1.91 -22.05 4.57
CA LEU A 154 -2.99 -21.52 3.72
C LEU A 154 -4.30 -21.30 4.49
N THR A 155 -4.26 -21.28 5.81
CA THR A 155 -5.45 -21.43 6.66
C THR A 155 -6.11 -20.12 7.05
N ASN A 156 -5.47 -19.00 6.82
CA ASN A 156 -6.04 -17.72 7.19
C ASN A 156 -6.85 -17.11 6.05
N GLU A 157 -8.13 -17.45 5.99
CA GLU A 157 -9.06 -16.67 5.18
C GLU A 157 -8.97 -15.20 5.58
N TYR A 158 -8.41 -14.40 4.71
CA TYR A 158 -8.34 -12.96 4.93
C TYR A 158 -9.75 -12.37 4.90
N THR A 159 -10.19 -11.87 6.05
CA THR A 159 -11.43 -11.10 6.16
C THR A 159 -11.05 -9.65 6.45
N GLU A 160 -11.22 -8.78 5.46
CA GLU A 160 -11.00 -7.34 5.63
C GLU A 160 -12.15 -6.73 6.46
N THR A 161 -12.03 -6.78 7.77
CA THR A 161 -13.08 -6.29 8.71
C THR A 161 -12.77 -4.92 9.31
N ASN A 162 -11.58 -4.38 9.09
CA ASN A 162 -11.12 -3.15 9.73
C ASN A 162 -11.04 -1.98 8.75
N ALA A 163 -11.85 -0.92 9.01
CA ALA A 163 -11.75 0.34 8.29
C ALA A 163 -10.38 1.05 8.50
N ASN A 164 -9.69 0.75 9.63
CA ASN A 164 -8.33 1.20 9.91
C ASN A 164 -7.33 0.06 9.65
N PRO A 165 -6.63 0.05 8.52
CA PRO A 165 -5.68 -1.02 8.17
C PRO A 165 -4.50 -1.12 9.15
N TYR A 166 -4.21 -0.06 9.90
CA TYR A 166 -3.12 -0.04 10.87
C TYR A 166 -3.46 -0.70 12.22
N ALA A 167 -4.71 -1.02 12.44
CA ALA A 167 -5.16 -1.76 13.62
C ALA A 167 -4.99 -3.27 13.47
N ASP A 168 -4.91 -3.77 12.23
CA ASP A 168 -4.71 -5.18 11.95
C ASP A 168 -3.23 -5.55 12.10
N LYS A 169 -2.95 -6.45 13.03
CA LYS A 169 -1.60 -6.93 13.33
C LYS A 169 -1.33 -8.34 12.77
N THR A 170 -2.35 -9.01 12.26
CA THR A 170 -2.26 -10.42 11.85
C THR A 170 -1.47 -10.63 10.56
N ASN A 171 -1.28 -9.57 9.78
CA ASN A 171 -0.68 -9.62 8.45
C ASN A 171 0.74 -9.01 8.39
N ASN A 172 1.46 -8.96 9.50
CA ASN A 172 2.78 -8.34 9.54
C ASN A 172 3.70 -9.03 10.57
N ASN A 173 3.87 -10.32 10.42
CA ASN A 173 4.68 -11.17 11.30
C ASN A 173 6.13 -11.33 10.84
N GLU A 174 6.45 -11.05 9.56
CA GLU A 174 7.81 -11.19 9.03
C GLU A 174 8.61 -9.88 9.18
N ALA A 175 9.89 -10.01 9.55
CA ALA A 175 10.77 -8.87 9.80
C ALA A 175 10.98 -7.95 8.58
N GLU A 176 10.88 -8.50 7.37
CA GLU A 176 11.09 -7.77 6.11
C GLU A 176 9.80 -7.20 5.52
N ASN A 177 8.66 -7.63 6.01
CA ASN A 177 7.36 -7.11 5.62
C ASN A 177 7.19 -5.69 6.18
N ILE A 178 7.00 -4.73 5.29
CA ILE A 178 6.80 -3.33 5.65
C ILE A 178 5.33 -2.90 5.58
N ASN A 179 4.40 -3.86 5.58
CA ASN A 179 2.97 -3.55 5.65
C ASN A 179 2.67 -2.64 6.84
N THR A 180 1.81 -1.67 6.65
CA THR A 180 1.44 -0.62 7.62
C THR A 180 2.55 0.36 8.01
N LYS A 181 3.78 0.22 7.49
CA LYS A 181 4.87 1.14 7.80
C LYS A 181 4.85 2.38 6.91
N THR A 182 5.43 3.46 7.44
CA THR A 182 5.61 4.71 6.69
C THR A 182 6.73 4.57 5.67
N VAL A 183 6.50 5.08 4.47
CA VAL A 183 7.45 5.14 3.36
C VAL A 183 7.60 6.57 2.86
N GLU A 184 8.74 6.91 2.29
CA GLU A 184 8.99 8.25 1.73
C GLU A 184 8.67 8.27 0.23
N ARG A 185 8.48 9.47 -0.31
CA ARG A 185 8.42 9.67 -1.76
C ARG A 185 9.76 9.30 -2.37
N GLY A 186 9.71 8.60 -3.51
CA GLY A 186 10.91 8.05 -4.16
C GLY A 186 11.34 6.67 -3.67
N ASP A 187 10.79 6.18 -2.56
CA ASP A 187 11.10 4.84 -2.05
C ASP A 187 10.71 3.76 -3.05
N LYS A 188 11.53 2.73 -3.08
CA LYS A 188 11.32 1.54 -3.90
C LYS A 188 10.76 0.41 -3.04
N LEU A 189 9.59 -0.07 -3.44
CA LEU A 189 8.86 -1.18 -2.80
C LEU A 189 8.91 -2.40 -3.71
N VAL A 190 8.71 -3.58 -3.13
CA VAL A 190 8.38 -4.79 -3.87
C VAL A 190 7.07 -5.34 -3.30
N TYR A 191 6.01 -5.34 -4.10
CA TYR A 191 4.83 -6.13 -3.80
C TYR A 191 5.10 -7.57 -4.22
N GLN A 192 4.92 -8.49 -3.31
CA GLN A 192 5.13 -9.91 -3.53
C GLN A 192 3.80 -10.63 -3.46
N VAL A 193 3.42 -11.30 -4.53
CA VAL A 193 2.18 -12.07 -4.63
C VAL A 193 2.51 -13.53 -4.83
N TRP A 194 1.94 -14.39 -4.00
CA TRP A 194 2.11 -15.83 -4.04
C TRP A 194 0.87 -16.46 -4.65
N LEU A 195 1.02 -16.93 -5.90
CA LEU A 195 0.01 -17.71 -6.61
C LEU A 195 0.06 -19.15 -6.09
N ASP A 196 -1.03 -19.61 -5.49
CA ASP A 196 -1.13 -20.95 -4.91
C ASP A 196 -1.66 -21.97 -5.92
N THR A 197 -0.85 -22.99 -6.20
CA THR A 197 -1.29 -24.19 -6.94
C THR A 197 -1.06 -25.47 -6.16
N LYS A 198 -0.81 -25.36 -4.85
CA LYS A 198 -0.30 -26.45 -4.00
C LYS A 198 -1.31 -27.60 -3.89
N ASN A 199 -2.58 -27.28 -3.69
CA ASN A 199 -3.61 -28.23 -3.37
C ASN A 199 -4.65 -28.44 -4.49
N PHE A 200 -4.26 -28.26 -5.75
CA PHE A 200 -5.15 -28.56 -6.86
C PHE A 200 -5.31 -30.07 -7.01
N SER A 201 -6.50 -30.60 -6.71
CA SER A 201 -6.84 -32.03 -6.81
C SER A 201 -7.03 -32.45 -8.26
N ASP A 202 -7.84 -31.69 -9.03
CA ASP A 202 -8.08 -31.93 -10.45
C ASP A 202 -7.39 -30.87 -11.31
N LYS A 203 -6.25 -31.25 -11.89
CA LYS A 203 -5.40 -30.36 -12.71
C LYS A 203 -5.72 -30.41 -14.19
N ASN A 204 -6.50 -31.40 -14.62
CA ASN A 204 -6.69 -31.69 -16.03
C ASN A 204 -7.66 -30.74 -16.74
N ASN A 205 -8.46 -30.03 -15.94
CA ASN A 205 -9.51 -29.12 -16.42
C ASN A 205 -9.07 -27.65 -16.38
N ILE A 206 -7.88 -27.35 -15.91
CA ILE A 206 -7.43 -25.97 -15.71
C ILE A 206 -6.96 -25.40 -17.05
N GLN A 207 -7.60 -24.34 -17.50
CA GLN A 207 -7.24 -23.62 -18.72
C GLN A 207 -6.11 -22.61 -18.47
N SER A 208 -6.19 -21.88 -17.36
CA SER A 208 -5.14 -20.95 -16.94
C SER A 208 -5.21 -20.66 -15.46
N VAL A 209 -4.07 -20.27 -14.91
CA VAL A 209 -3.92 -19.74 -13.56
C VAL A 209 -3.21 -18.40 -13.62
N GLY A 210 -3.53 -17.49 -12.71
CA GLY A 210 -2.89 -16.19 -12.71
C GLY A 210 -3.29 -15.31 -11.53
N ILE A 211 -2.77 -14.11 -11.56
CA ILE A 211 -3.08 -13.04 -10.59
C ILE A 211 -3.63 -11.81 -11.32
N SER A 212 -4.48 -11.08 -10.62
CA SER A 212 -4.88 -9.72 -10.95
C SER A 212 -4.59 -8.83 -9.74
N ASP A 213 -3.65 -7.92 -9.87
CA ASP A 213 -3.18 -7.05 -8.78
C ASP A 213 -3.57 -5.61 -9.06
N THR A 214 -4.36 -5.01 -8.17
CA THR A 214 -4.79 -3.62 -8.29
C THR A 214 -3.92 -2.73 -7.41
N TYR A 215 -3.28 -1.73 -8.01
CA TYR A 215 -2.46 -0.75 -7.33
C TYR A 215 -2.93 0.67 -7.64
N ASP A 216 -2.60 1.61 -6.75
CA ASP A 216 -2.92 3.03 -6.94
C ASP A 216 -1.91 3.67 -7.89
N ALA A 217 -2.27 3.73 -9.18
CA ALA A 217 -1.40 4.27 -10.23
C ALA A 217 -1.14 5.79 -10.10
N GLU A 218 -1.89 6.51 -9.27
CA GLU A 218 -1.59 7.91 -8.95
C GLU A 218 -0.48 8.03 -7.91
N LYS A 219 -0.27 7.00 -7.09
CA LYS A 219 0.67 7.01 -5.97
C LYS A 219 1.94 6.22 -6.20
N VAL A 220 1.88 5.15 -7.00
CA VAL A 220 3.07 4.35 -7.33
C VAL A 220 3.22 4.16 -8.82
N THR A 221 4.46 3.93 -9.26
CA THR A 221 4.81 3.55 -10.62
C THR A 221 5.22 2.09 -10.63
N VAL A 222 4.62 1.30 -11.53
CA VAL A 222 4.98 -0.10 -11.80
C VAL A 222 5.29 -0.24 -13.28
N ASN A 223 6.34 -1.01 -13.61
CA ASN A 223 6.71 -1.30 -14.99
C ASN A 223 6.63 -2.82 -15.22
N ALA A 224 5.90 -3.24 -16.25
CA ALA A 224 5.71 -4.65 -16.57
C ALA A 224 7.03 -5.41 -16.81
N ALA A 225 8.03 -4.75 -17.39
CA ALA A 225 9.34 -5.36 -17.68
C ALA A 225 10.15 -5.73 -16.43
N ASP A 226 9.84 -5.07 -15.30
CA ASP A 226 10.53 -5.29 -14.02
C ASP A 226 9.89 -6.38 -13.18
N ILE A 227 8.68 -6.85 -13.55
CA ILE A 227 7.96 -7.89 -12.84
C ILE A 227 8.59 -9.24 -13.13
N LYS A 228 8.85 -10.02 -12.08
CA LYS A 228 9.43 -11.36 -12.15
C LYS A 228 8.54 -12.38 -11.48
N ALA A 229 8.52 -13.59 -12.03
CA ALA A 229 7.86 -14.74 -11.43
C ALA A 229 8.88 -15.84 -11.14
N TYR A 230 8.83 -16.40 -9.94
CA TYR A 230 9.73 -17.45 -9.49
C TYR A 230 8.94 -18.71 -9.07
N ASP A 231 9.51 -19.86 -9.37
CA ASP A 231 9.05 -21.14 -8.85
C ASP A 231 9.52 -21.29 -7.40
N SER A 232 8.60 -21.46 -6.45
CA SER A 232 8.92 -21.53 -5.02
C SER A 232 9.73 -22.77 -4.61
N VAL A 233 9.70 -23.83 -5.41
CA VAL A 233 10.42 -25.08 -5.11
C VAL A 233 11.84 -25.03 -5.64
N THR A 234 12.03 -24.53 -6.86
CA THR A 234 13.34 -24.51 -7.54
C THR A 234 14.06 -23.17 -7.40
N GLY A 235 13.34 -22.09 -7.08
CA GLY A 235 13.84 -20.73 -7.06
C GLY A 235 14.16 -20.13 -8.44
N GLN A 236 13.84 -20.85 -9.51
CA GLN A 236 14.14 -20.41 -10.87
C GLN A 236 13.19 -19.29 -11.32
N ASP A 237 13.73 -18.35 -12.11
CA ASP A 237 12.93 -17.36 -12.85
C ASP A 237 12.09 -18.09 -13.90
N VAL A 238 10.78 -18.05 -13.71
CA VAL A 238 9.77 -18.65 -14.62
C VAL A 238 8.86 -17.59 -15.24
N THR A 239 9.28 -16.34 -15.25
CA THR A 239 8.53 -15.21 -15.82
C THR A 239 8.05 -15.51 -17.23
N ALA A 240 8.86 -16.23 -18.03
CA ALA A 240 8.50 -16.62 -19.39
C ALA A 240 7.26 -17.55 -19.48
N LYS A 241 6.84 -18.19 -18.40
CA LYS A 241 5.62 -19.01 -18.33
C LYS A 241 4.32 -18.18 -18.25
N PHE A 242 4.42 -16.88 -18.03
CA PHE A 242 3.28 -16.00 -17.82
C PHE A 242 3.22 -14.87 -18.85
N ASP A 243 2.01 -14.47 -19.24
CA ASP A 243 1.74 -13.24 -19.95
C ASP A 243 1.45 -12.15 -18.92
N ILE A 244 2.35 -11.16 -18.81
CA ILE A 244 2.29 -10.10 -17.83
C ILE A 244 1.92 -8.79 -18.52
N LYS A 245 0.89 -8.11 -18.01
CA LYS A 245 0.42 -6.81 -18.48
C LYS A 245 0.22 -5.86 -17.32
N VAL A 246 0.46 -4.58 -17.57
CA VAL A 246 0.20 -3.48 -16.62
C VAL A 246 -0.62 -2.43 -17.35
N GLU A 247 -1.88 -2.32 -17.02
CA GLU A 247 -2.82 -1.41 -17.68
C GLU A 247 -3.77 -0.78 -16.66
N ASN A 248 -3.97 0.52 -16.72
CA ASN A 248 -4.95 1.25 -15.91
C ASN A 248 -4.92 0.96 -14.39
N GLY A 249 -3.73 0.81 -13.81
CA GLY A 249 -3.59 0.50 -12.38
C GLY A 249 -3.84 -0.97 -12.01
N VAL A 250 -3.90 -1.85 -13.01
CA VAL A 250 -4.06 -3.30 -12.83
C VAL A 250 -2.89 -4.02 -13.48
N ILE A 251 -2.30 -4.94 -12.73
CA ILE A 251 -1.31 -5.89 -13.19
C ILE A 251 -2.01 -7.23 -13.37
N THR A 252 -1.91 -7.82 -14.53
CA THR A 252 -2.36 -9.19 -14.76
C THR A 252 -1.17 -10.06 -15.13
N ALA A 253 -1.07 -11.24 -14.53
CA ALA A 253 -0.09 -12.26 -14.93
C ALA A 253 -0.83 -13.59 -15.05
N THR A 254 -0.94 -14.13 -16.27
CA THR A 254 -1.70 -15.34 -16.57
C THR A 254 -0.81 -16.35 -17.26
N SER A 255 -0.93 -17.64 -16.92
CA SER A 255 -0.17 -18.71 -17.57
C SER A 255 -0.41 -18.72 -19.08
N LYS A 256 0.68 -18.87 -19.86
CA LYS A 256 0.64 -18.71 -21.33
C LYS A 256 -0.14 -19.80 -22.04
N ALA A 257 -0.82 -19.43 -23.12
CA ALA A 257 -1.49 -20.35 -24.03
C ALA A 257 -0.54 -21.41 -24.64
N SER A 258 0.76 -21.08 -24.82
CA SER A 258 1.76 -22.04 -25.29
C SER A 258 2.01 -23.22 -24.33
N MET A 259 1.56 -23.12 -23.10
CA MET A 259 1.60 -24.19 -22.09
C MET A 259 0.36 -25.09 -22.14
N ASN A 260 -0.60 -24.80 -23.02
CA ASN A 260 -1.86 -25.51 -23.11
C ASN A 260 -1.75 -26.67 -24.10
N LYS A 261 -2.52 -27.75 -23.82
CA LYS A 261 -2.78 -28.84 -24.73
C LYS A 261 -4.25 -28.84 -25.12
N SER A 262 -4.56 -29.27 -26.35
CA SER A 262 -5.93 -29.51 -26.78
C SER A 262 -6.48 -30.77 -26.10
N LEU A 263 -7.75 -30.75 -25.70
CA LEU A 263 -8.46 -31.91 -25.15
C LEU A 263 -8.98 -32.87 -26.26
N GLY A 264 -8.73 -32.55 -27.53
CA GLY A 264 -9.10 -33.34 -28.68
C GLY A 264 -10.18 -32.70 -29.56
N ASP A 265 -10.61 -33.42 -30.62
CA ASP A 265 -11.48 -32.86 -31.66
C ASP A 265 -12.92 -32.56 -31.18
N VAL A 266 -13.33 -33.08 -30.03
CA VAL A 266 -14.72 -33.00 -29.56
C VAL A 266 -15.11 -31.62 -29.04
N ASP A 267 -14.18 -30.87 -28.47
CA ASP A 267 -14.47 -29.58 -27.81
C ASP A 267 -13.58 -28.41 -28.21
N ASN A 268 -12.51 -28.65 -28.96
CA ASN A 268 -11.50 -27.62 -29.29
C ASN A 268 -11.03 -26.82 -28.08
N THR A 269 -11.20 -27.39 -26.90
CA THR A 269 -10.90 -26.75 -25.60
C THR A 269 -9.45 -26.97 -25.24
N GLN A 270 -8.81 -25.91 -24.81
CA GLN A 270 -7.40 -25.97 -24.36
C GLN A 270 -7.32 -25.90 -22.83
N VAL A 271 -6.52 -26.78 -22.27
CA VAL A 271 -6.17 -26.81 -20.84
C VAL A 271 -4.67 -26.80 -20.66
N ILE A 272 -4.20 -26.44 -19.47
CA ILE A 272 -2.77 -26.42 -19.16
C ILE A 272 -2.17 -27.82 -19.38
N ASP A 273 -1.05 -27.86 -20.08
CA ASP A 273 -0.25 -29.08 -20.23
C ASP A 273 0.57 -29.30 -18.94
N THR A 274 0.13 -30.25 -18.13
CA THR A 274 0.76 -30.57 -16.84
C THR A 274 2.18 -31.12 -16.96
N THR A 275 2.64 -31.44 -18.18
CA THR A 275 4.03 -31.82 -18.44
C THR A 275 4.95 -30.61 -18.60
N LYS A 276 4.40 -29.43 -18.86
CA LYS A 276 5.13 -28.17 -19.10
C LYS A 276 4.93 -27.16 -17.97
N PHE A 277 3.74 -27.14 -17.36
CA PHE A 277 3.42 -26.28 -16.24
C PHE A 277 3.19 -27.14 -14.99
N GLU A 278 4.01 -26.92 -13.97
CA GLU A 278 3.99 -27.74 -12.76
C GLU A 278 3.03 -27.17 -11.72
N PHE A 279 2.14 -28.01 -11.21
CA PHE A 279 1.28 -27.72 -10.06
C PHE A 279 1.90 -28.27 -8.76
N GLY A 280 1.24 -28.05 -7.63
CA GLY A 280 1.69 -28.55 -6.34
C GLY A 280 2.71 -27.64 -5.66
N ARG A 281 2.75 -26.36 -6.05
CA ARG A 281 3.71 -25.35 -5.56
C ARG A 281 3.11 -23.95 -5.60
N TYR A 282 3.85 -22.99 -5.07
CA TYR A 282 3.59 -21.58 -5.29
C TYR A 282 4.39 -21.02 -6.47
N TYR A 283 3.84 -19.99 -7.10
CA TYR A 283 4.57 -19.11 -7.99
C TYR A 283 4.61 -17.72 -7.36
N LYS A 284 5.82 -17.24 -7.06
CA LYS A 284 6.05 -15.97 -6.40
C LYS A 284 6.24 -14.87 -7.46
N PHE A 285 5.37 -13.88 -7.47
CA PHE A 285 5.52 -12.69 -8.30
C PHE A 285 6.14 -11.57 -7.48
N ASP A 286 7.31 -11.08 -7.88
CA ASP A 286 7.92 -9.87 -7.35
C ASP A 286 7.60 -8.70 -8.28
N ILE A 287 6.91 -7.69 -7.75
CA ILE A 287 6.37 -6.54 -8.46
C ILE A 287 7.03 -5.28 -7.91
N PRO A 288 8.14 -4.81 -8.51
CA PRO A 288 8.79 -3.57 -8.10
C PRO A 288 7.89 -2.36 -8.35
N ALA A 289 7.80 -1.49 -7.35
CA ALA A 289 7.04 -0.25 -7.41
C ALA A 289 7.85 0.91 -6.83
N THR A 290 7.65 2.12 -7.33
CA THR A 290 8.29 3.34 -6.82
C THR A 290 7.21 4.31 -6.36
N VAL A 291 7.33 4.82 -5.13
CA VAL A 291 6.43 5.83 -4.58
C VAL A 291 6.65 7.16 -5.30
N LYS A 292 5.60 7.72 -5.88
CA LYS A 292 5.68 8.97 -6.65
C LYS A 292 5.92 10.19 -5.76
N ASP A 293 6.64 11.18 -6.28
CA ASP A 293 6.89 12.46 -5.60
C ASP A 293 5.60 13.28 -5.39
N THR A 294 4.57 13.01 -6.21
CA THR A 294 3.28 13.70 -6.20
C THR A 294 2.32 13.20 -5.12
N VAL A 295 2.65 12.14 -4.39
CA VAL A 295 1.78 11.59 -3.34
C VAL A 295 1.53 12.62 -2.26
N LYS A 296 0.26 12.85 -1.92
CA LYS A 296 -0.12 13.79 -0.86
C LYS A 296 0.41 13.33 0.49
N ALA A 297 0.81 14.29 1.33
CA ALA A 297 1.26 14.02 2.69
C ALA A 297 0.17 13.27 3.48
N GLY A 298 0.57 12.27 4.22
CA GLY A 298 -0.31 11.40 5.00
C GLY A 298 -1.05 10.33 4.21
N ALA A 299 -1.09 10.40 2.87
CA ALA A 299 -1.90 9.51 2.06
C ALA A 299 -1.50 8.03 2.20
N ASP A 300 -2.50 7.17 2.31
CA ASP A 300 -2.33 5.72 2.23
C ASP A 300 -2.01 5.29 0.80
N ILE A 301 -1.16 4.28 0.66
CA ILE A 301 -0.83 3.59 -0.58
C ILE A 301 -1.33 2.17 -0.43
N GLU A 302 -2.46 1.86 -1.06
CA GLU A 302 -3.10 0.55 -0.98
C GLU A 302 -2.72 -0.32 -2.18
N ASN A 303 -2.60 -1.63 -1.96
CA ASN A 303 -2.40 -2.62 -2.99
C ASN A 303 -3.03 -3.96 -2.59
N LYS A 304 -3.78 -4.59 -3.50
CA LYS A 304 -4.49 -5.85 -3.29
C LYS A 304 -4.49 -6.66 -4.56
N ALA A 305 -4.30 -7.97 -4.44
CA ALA A 305 -4.38 -8.89 -5.56
C ALA A 305 -5.48 -9.93 -5.38
N ASN A 306 -5.91 -10.53 -6.48
CA ASN A 306 -6.71 -11.74 -6.54
C ASN A 306 -5.92 -12.81 -7.29
N GLN A 307 -6.01 -14.05 -6.84
CA GLN A 307 -5.69 -15.21 -7.68
C GLN A 307 -6.93 -15.62 -8.46
N ILE A 308 -6.75 -15.92 -9.74
CA ILE A 308 -7.81 -16.31 -10.66
C ILE A 308 -7.44 -17.64 -11.29
N VAL A 309 -8.38 -18.56 -11.31
CA VAL A 309 -8.22 -19.86 -11.96
C VAL A 309 -9.36 -20.03 -12.98
N HIS A 310 -9.02 -20.33 -14.22
CA HIS A 310 -10.02 -20.66 -15.24
C HIS A 310 -10.13 -22.18 -15.35
N VAL A 311 -11.31 -22.72 -15.04
CA VAL A 311 -11.58 -24.16 -15.01
C VAL A 311 -12.63 -24.48 -16.06
N TYR A 312 -12.31 -25.37 -17.00
CA TYR A 312 -13.29 -25.87 -17.94
C TYR A 312 -14.19 -26.89 -17.26
N ASN A 313 -15.51 -26.67 -17.32
CA ASN A 313 -16.51 -27.62 -16.85
C ASN A 313 -17.09 -28.39 -18.05
N PRO A 314 -16.77 -29.69 -18.22
CA PRO A 314 -17.25 -30.48 -19.34
C PRO A 314 -18.74 -30.75 -19.27
N VAL A 315 -19.37 -30.66 -18.11
CA VAL A 315 -20.83 -30.84 -17.95
C VAL A 315 -21.59 -29.67 -18.56
N SER A 316 -21.25 -28.45 -18.19
CA SER A 316 -21.85 -27.21 -18.71
C SER A 316 -21.26 -26.77 -20.04
N LYS A 317 -20.10 -27.31 -20.43
CA LYS A 317 -19.27 -26.87 -21.56
C LYS A 317 -18.92 -25.38 -21.50
N SER A 318 -18.66 -24.89 -20.30
CA SER A 318 -18.32 -23.52 -20.01
C SER A 318 -17.08 -23.41 -19.13
N VAL A 319 -16.50 -22.20 -19.03
CA VAL A 319 -15.39 -21.90 -18.16
C VAL A 319 -15.92 -21.30 -16.87
N GLU A 320 -15.54 -21.87 -15.75
CA GLU A 320 -15.75 -21.33 -14.43
C GLU A 320 -14.48 -20.57 -14.01
N THR A 321 -14.66 -19.50 -13.24
CA THR A 321 -13.56 -18.62 -12.87
C THR A 321 -13.55 -18.41 -11.35
N PRO A 322 -13.20 -19.44 -10.56
CA PRO A 322 -12.99 -19.25 -9.14
C PRO A 322 -11.85 -18.27 -8.89
N GLU A 323 -12.10 -17.33 -7.98
CA GLU A 323 -11.10 -16.34 -7.57
C GLU A 323 -11.07 -16.18 -6.05
N LYS A 324 -9.91 -15.82 -5.52
CA LYS A 324 -9.74 -15.46 -4.11
C LYS A 324 -8.81 -14.25 -3.95
N PRO A 325 -9.18 -13.31 -3.07
CA PRO A 325 -8.33 -12.17 -2.77
C PRO A 325 -7.14 -12.56 -1.88
N THR A 326 -6.06 -11.80 -2.03
CA THR A 326 -4.98 -11.72 -1.03
C THR A 326 -5.35 -10.74 0.08
N GLN A 327 -4.50 -10.68 1.10
CA GLN A 327 -4.51 -9.59 2.07
C GLN A 327 -4.25 -8.25 1.34
N LYS A 328 -4.92 -7.19 1.80
CA LYS A 328 -4.60 -5.83 1.36
C LYS A 328 -3.34 -5.35 2.08
N ARG A 329 -2.40 -4.78 1.34
CA ARG A 329 -1.20 -4.14 1.88
C ARG A 329 -1.33 -2.63 1.81
N VAL A 330 -0.91 -1.97 2.88
CA VAL A 330 -1.05 -0.52 3.03
C VAL A 330 0.25 0.06 3.56
N ASN A 331 0.76 1.06 2.89
CA ASN A 331 1.80 1.95 3.38
C ASN A 331 1.25 3.37 3.42
N SER A 332 1.95 4.29 4.05
CA SER A 332 1.59 5.71 4.03
C SER A 332 2.83 6.56 3.86
N VAL A 333 2.69 7.69 3.21
CA VAL A 333 3.73 8.73 3.30
C VAL A 333 3.51 9.56 4.56
N PRO A 334 4.58 10.14 5.16
CA PRO A 334 4.40 10.90 6.39
C PRO A 334 3.62 12.19 6.14
N VAL A 335 2.87 12.64 7.15
CA VAL A 335 2.34 13.98 7.23
C VAL A 335 3.37 14.88 7.91
N THR A 336 3.51 16.12 7.45
CA THR A 336 4.45 17.09 8.00
C THR A 336 3.73 18.25 8.66
N VAL A 337 4.27 18.70 9.79
CA VAL A 337 3.78 19.87 10.52
C VAL A 337 4.90 20.91 10.63
N ASP A 338 4.59 22.15 10.27
CA ASP A 338 5.46 23.32 10.41
C ASP A 338 4.99 24.15 11.61
N LEU A 339 5.89 24.36 12.58
CA LEU A 339 5.64 25.27 13.69
C LEU A 339 6.25 26.64 13.35
N LYS A 340 5.41 27.66 13.24
CA LYS A 340 5.81 29.02 12.83
C LYS A 340 5.48 30.01 13.92
N PHE A 341 6.44 30.85 14.25
CA PHE A 341 6.33 31.92 15.23
C PHE A 341 6.97 33.19 14.67
N THR A 342 6.70 34.32 15.31
CA THR A 342 7.26 35.60 14.93
C THR A 342 7.91 36.28 16.11
N LYS A 343 8.90 37.16 15.85
CA LYS A 343 9.54 38.04 16.79
C LYS A 343 9.31 39.49 16.39
N LYS A 344 8.86 40.30 17.34
CA LYS A 344 8.84 41.74 17.23
C LYS A 344 9.80 42.35 18.25
N LEU A 345 10.38 43.48 17.87
CA LEU A 345 11.19 44.33 18.76
C LEU A 345 10.69 45.75 18.63
N GLU A 346 10.28 46.34 19.77
CA GLU A 346 9.91 47.74 19.87
C GLU A 346 11.12 48.55 20.35
N GLY A 347 11.22 49.79 19.92
CA GLY A 347 12.29 50.75 20.32
C GLY A 347 13.45 50.84 19.34
N ARG A 348 13.75 49.78 18.57
CA ARG A 348 14.72 49.80 17.46
C ARG A 348 14.48 48.73 16.44
N THR A 349 15.20 48.76 15.32
CA THR A 349 15.11 47.75 14.26
C THR A 349 15.65 46.41 14.76
N LEU A 350 14.89 45.32 14.49
CA LEU A 350 15.27 43.94 14.75
C LEU A 350 16.37 43.50 13.79
N ALA A 351 17.43 42.88 14.34
CA ALA A 351 18.47 42.27 13.53
C ALA A 351 18.27 40.75 13.37
N ALA A 352 18.76 40.20 12.24
CA ALA A 352 18.73 38.74 12.02
C ALA A 352 19.67 38.06 13.03
N GLY A 353 19.19 36.95 13.63
CA GLY A 353 19.97 36.15 14.57
C GLY A 353 20.17 36.75 15.93
N GLU A 354 19.39 37.76 16.27
CA GLU A 354 19.53 38.50 17.52
C GLU A 354 18.98 37.75 18.73
N PHE A 355 17.78 37.19 18.61
CA PHE A 355 17.09 36.45 19.67
C PHE A 355 17.06 34.95 19.37
N SER A 356 17.15 34.15 20.44
CA SER A 356 17.14 32.70 20.35
C SER A 356 15.86 32.13 20.94
N PHE A 357 15.33 31.07 20.30
CA PHE A 357 14.10 30.43 20.70
C PHE A 357 14.33 28.95 20.87
N VAL A 358 13.93 28.39 22.00
CA VAL A 358 14.04 26.96 22.28
C VAL A 358 12.69 26.30 22.08
N LEU A 359 12.69 25.25 21.27
CA LEU A 359 11.58 24.33 21.09
C LEU A 359 11.79 23.12 21.98
N LYS A 360 10.78 22.78 22.77
CA LYS A 360 10.74 21.54 23.54
C LYS A 360 9.59 20.67 23.04
N LYS A 361 9.81 19.37 23.02
CA LYS A 361 8.79 18.36 22.79
C LYS A 361 8.62 17.58 24.09
N ASP A 362 7.42 17.52 24.62
CA ASP A 362 7.12 16.83 25.89
C ASP A 362 8.13 17.18 27.01
N ASN A 363 8.45 18.50 27.13
CA ASN A 363 9.43 19.12 28.04
C ASN A 363 10.91 18.82 27.75
N VAL A 364 11.25 18.12 26.69
CA VAL A 364 12.64 17.86 26.27
C VAL A 364 13.03 18.83 25.16
N ALA A 365 14.15 19.53 25.30
CA ALA A 365 14.66 20.45 24.27
C ALA A 365 15.00 19.66 23.00
N VAL A 366 14.46 20.10 21.87
CA VAL A 366 14.61 19.43 20.56
C VAL A 366 15.45 20.27 19.62
N GLU A 367 15.23 21.60 19.63
CA GLU A 367 15.89 22.53 18.72
C GLU A 367 15.95 23.93 19.32
N THR A 368 17.01 24.65 18.99
CA THR A 368 17.13 26.09 19.26
C THR A 368 17.42 26.80 17.95
N VAL A 369 16.61 27.81 17.63
CA VAL A 369 16.73 28.60 16.40
C VAL A 369 16.78 30.09 16.73
N LYS A 370 17.13 30.90 15.75
CA LYS A 370 17.15 32.37 15.85
C LYS A 370 16.17 32.98 14.86
N ASN A 371 15.70 34.19 15.16
CA ASN A 371 14.88 34.96 14.24
C ASN A 371 15.66 35.37 12.98
N ASP A 372 14.94 35.48 11.85
CA ASP A 372 15.48 36.16 10.68
C ASP A 372 15.30 37.69 10.79
N LYS A 373 15.73 38.43 9.77
CA LYS A 373 15.63 39.89 9.71
C LYS A 373 14.20 40.45 9.73
N ASP A 374 13.23 39.60 9.33
CA ASP A 374 11.80 39.93 9.25
C ASP A 374 11.04 39.43 10.49
N GLY A 375 11.77 38.96 11.51
CA GLY A 375 11.22 38.41 12.76
C GLY A 375 10.71 36.99 12.68
N LYS A 376 10.89 36.29 11.56
CA LYS A 376 10.39 34.93 11.40
C LYS A 376 11.25 33.94 12.16
N ILE A 377 10.57 33.05 12.92
CA ILE A 377 11.18 31.97 13.69
C ILE A 377 10.78 30.66 13.00
N THR A 378 11.76 29.92 12.46
CA THR A 378 11.51 28.72 11.66
C THR A 378 12.23 27.52 12.28
N PHE A 379 11.46 26.52 12.70
CA PHE A 379 11.96 25.22 13.17
C PHE A 379 11.96 24.19 12.05
N LYS A 380 12.63 23.04 12.26
CA LYS A 380 12.54 21.89 11.36
C LYS A 380 11.11 21.39 11.27
N LYS A 381 10.75 20.84 10.11
CA LYS A 381 9.46 20.19 9.93
C LYS A 381 9.43 18.88 10.71
N PHE A 382 8.33 18.66 11.42
CA PHE A 382 8.07 17.39 12.10
C PHE A 382 7.32 16.45 11.16
N LYS A 383 7.78 15.21 11.09
CA LYS A 383 7.14 14.15 10.32
C LYS A 383 6.43 13.21 11.28
N PHE A 384 5.20 12.86 10.94
CA PHE A 384 4.38 11.90 11.67
C PHE A 384 3.92 10.79 10.73
N GLY A 385 4.04 9.56 11.18
CA GLY A 385 3.69 8.38 10.42
C GLY A 385 2.88 7.39 11.24
N LYS A 386 2.89 6.13 10.81
CA LYS A 386 2.13 5.05 11.44
C LYS A 386 2.45 4.90 12.94
N ASP A 387 3.71 5.05 13.32
CA ASP A 387 4.13 4.84 14.72
C ASP A 387 3.66 5.95 15.67
N ASP A 388 3.13 7.05 15.11
CA ASP A 388 2.58 8.19 15.85
C ASP A 388 1.06 8.10 16.02
N LEU A 389 0.40 7.12 15.40
CA LEU A 389 -1.06 6.99 15.45
C LEU A 389 -1.57 6.86 16.89
N GLY A 390 -2.61 7.63 17.20
CA GLY A 390 -3.25 7.69 18.51
C GLY A 390 -2.49 8.55 19.54
N LYS A 391 -1.31 9.09 19.20
CA LYS A 391 -0.52 9.92 20.10
C LYS A 391 -0.88 11.39 19.97
N THR A 392 -0.66 12.11 21.07
CA THR A 392 -0.69 13.58 21.12
C THR A 392 0.66 14.05 21.63
N TYR A 393 1.26 14.98 20.90
CA TYR A 393 2.55 15.58 21.23
C TYR A 393 2.34 17.02 21.65
N THR A 394 3.03 17.45 22.72
CA THR A 394 3.01 18.82 23.19
C THR A 394 4.34 19.49 22.87
N TYR A 395 4.28 20.57 22.12
CA TYR A 395 5.40 21.41 21.79
C TYR A 395 5.28 22.73 22.54
N THR A 396 6.36 23.17 23.18
CA THR A 396 6.44 24.51 23.78
C THR A 396 7.59 25.28 23.15
N VAL A 397 7.34 26.54 22.85
CA VAL A 397 8.37 27.48 22.37
C VAL A 397 8.46 28.61 23.35
N SER A 398 9.69 28.93 23.76
CA SER A 398 10.02 30.08 24.62
C SER A 398 11.24 30.79 24.09
N GLU A 399 11.31 32.09 24.33
CA GLU A 399 12.51 32.87 24.08
C GLU A 399 13.57 32.55 25.12
N VAL A 400 14.82 32.59 24.72
CA VAL A 400 15.97 32.49 25.64
C VAL A 400 16.38 33.93 26.01
N ALA A 401 16.14 34.32 27.25
CA ALA A 401 16.56 35.66 27.74
C ALA A 401 18.06 35.85 27.54
N GLY A 402 18.42 36.98 26.97
CA GLY A 402 19.81 37.40 26.79
C GLY A 402 20.35 38.13 28.02
N THR A 403 21.52 38.74 27.87
CA THR A 403 22.21 39.50 28.93
C THR A 403 22.08 41.02 28.79
N ASP A 404 21.40 41.50 27.76
CA ASP A 404 21.20 42.92 27.53
C ASP A 404 20.11 43.45 28.47
N THR A 405 20.50 44.23 29.44
CA THR A 405 19.63 44.79 30.48
C THR A 405 18.72 45.91 29.96
N THR A 406 19.00 46.47 28.79
CA THR A 406 18.14 47.47 28.13
C THR A 406 16.93 46.83 27.43
N VAL A 407 16.94 45.50 27.26
CA VAL A 407 15.89 44.75 26.61
C VAL A 407 15.00 44.08 27.67
N THR A 408 13.70 44.33 27.60
CA THR A 408 12.68 43.55 28.29
C THR A 408 12.32 42.39 27.39
N TYR A 409 12.68 41.18 27.81
CA TYR A 409 12.41 39.94 27.05
C TYR A 409 11.02 39.45 27.33
N ASP A 410 10.40 38.83 26.26
CA ASP A 410 9.12 38.18 26.38
C ASP A 410 9.26 36.87 27.18
N ASP A 411 8.46 36.69 28.21
CA ASP A 411 8.44 35.48 29.05
C ASP A 411 7.38 34.44 28.60
N MET A 412 6.74 34.71 27.47
CA MET A 412 5.71 33.81 26.88
C MET A 412 6.26 32.41 26.67
N VAL A 413 5.44 31.42 27.02
CA VAL A 413 5.62 30.02 26.64
C VAL A 413 4.46 29.62 25.74
N ALA A 414 4.70 29.67 24.45
CA ALA A 414 3.69 29.27 23.45
C ALA A 414 3.57 27.75 23.39
N THR A 415 2.36 27.22 23.60
CA THR A 415 2.10 25.78 23.60
C THR A 415 1.29 25.37 22.38
N VAL A 416 1.80 24.41 21.62
CA VAL A 416 1.15 23.80 20.44
C VAL A 416 0.99 22.32 20.68
N THR A 417 -0.19 21.76 20.42
CA THR A 417 -0.41 20.31 20.46
C THR A 417 -0.66 19.75 19.07
N VAL A 418 -0.10 18.56 18.80
CA VAL A 418 -0.27 17.83 17.55
C VAL A 418 -0.85 16.47 17.87
N LYS A 419 -2.09 16.22 17.44
CA LYS A 419 -2.76 14.91 17.57
C LYS A 419 -2.68 14.18 16.24
N VAL A 420 -2.17 12.94 16.26
CA VAL A 420 -2.02 12.10 15.06
C VAL A 420 -3.08 11.02 15.06
N ALA A 421 -3.83 10.91 13.97
CA ALA A 421 -4.88 9.91 13.79
C ALA A 421 -4.91 9.41 12.34
N HIS A 422 -5.58 8.29 12.11
CA HIS A 422 -5.94 7.84 10.76
C HIS A 422 -7.36 8.28 10.44
N ASP A 423 -7.53 8.96 9.31
CA ASP A 423 -8.84 9.28 8.73
C ASP A 423 -9.20 8.21 7.70
N GLY A 424 -10.12 7.31 8.07
CA GLY A 424 -10.56 6.21 7.20
C GLY A 424 -11.31 6.67 5.94
N THR A 425 -11.95 7.85 5.98
CA THR A 425 -12.64 8.42 4.81
C THR A 425 -11.66 9.02 3.82
N ALA A 426 -10.70 9.78 4.32
CA ALA A 426 -9.63 10.35 3.49
C ALA A 426 -8.57 9.33 3.10
N LYS A 427 -8.55 8.15 3.72
CA LYS A 427 -7.49 7.13 3.62
C LYS A 427 -6.12 7.77 3.80
N ALA A 428 -5.94 8.40 4.95
CA ALA A 428 -4.73 9.16 5.25
C ALA A 428 -4.43 9.24 6.75
N ILE A 429 -3.14 9.32 7.07
CA ILE A 429 -2.68 9.76 8.38
C ILE A 429 -2.82 11.29 8.43
N VAL A 430 -3.48 11.80 9.44
CA VAL A 430 -3.71 13.22 9.65
C VAL A 430 -3.08 13.68 10.95
N ALA A 431 -2.48 14.88 10.94
CA ALA A 431 -1.97 15.54 12.11
C ALA A 431 -2.79 16.80 12.36
N THR A 432 -3.63 16.77 13.39
CA THR A 432 -4.42 17.93 13.81
C THR A 432 -3.60 18.78 14.74
N VAL A 433 -3.34 20.03 14.34
CA VAL A 433 -2.60 21.01 15.12
C VAL A 433 -3.57 21.89 15.88
N THR A 434 -3.38 21.99 17.20
CA THR A 434 -4.01 23.03 18.03
C THR A 434 -2.92 24.04 18.35
N ASP A 435 -2.99 25.20 17.73
CA ASP A 435 -2.01 26.28 17.86
C ASP A 435 -2.10 26.97 19.21
N ALA A 436 -0.98 27.58 19.63
CA ALA A 436 -0.95 28.53 20.72
C ALA A 436 -1.84 29.74 20.38
N PRO A 437 -2.53 30.32 21.39
CA PRO A 437 -3.36 31.51 21.17
C PRO A 437 -2.53 32.72 20.75
N ASP A 438 -1.27 32.78 21.17
CA ASP A 438 -0.29 33.77 20.75
C ASP A 438 0.96 33.06 20.20
N LYS A 439 1.51 33.61 19.11
CA LYS A 439 2.69 33.10 18.41
C LYS A 439 3.71 34.19 18.13
N GLU A 440 3.55 35.38 18.72
CA GLU A 440 4.40 36.52 18.52
C GLU A 440 5.15 36.86 19.83
N PHE A 441 6.46 36.76 19.81
CA PHE A 441 7.31 37.13 20.91
C PHE A 441 7.65 38.63 20.80
N ASN A 442 7.30 39.43 21.83
CA ASN A 442 7.40 40.88 21.82
C ASN A 442 8.44 41.37 22.86
N ASN A 443 9.58 41.91 22.38
CA ASN A 443 10.55 42.54 23.25
C ASN A 443 10.49 44.07 23.09
N THR A 444 10.83 44.77 24.15
CA THR A 444 10.91 46.24 24.13
C THR A 444 12.32 46.66 24.56
N VAL A 445 12.89 47.61 23.83
CA VAL A 445 14.15 48.24 24.20
C VAL A 445 13.85 49.56 24.89
N THR A 446 14.32 49.65 26.12
CA THR A 446 14.25 50.94 26.86
C THR A 446 15.54 51.71 26.59
N PRO A 447 15.47 52.87 25.95
CA PRO A 447 16.64 53.71 25.77
C PRO A 447 17.20 54.11 27.14
N PRO A 448 18.52 54.27 27.27
CA PRO A 448 19.11 54.82 28.49
C PRO A 448 18.54 56.23 28.75
N GLU A 449 18.33 56.56 30.00
CA GLU A 449 17.92 57.92 30.35
C GLU A 449 19.01 58.89 29.89
N GLU A 450 18.56 59.97 29.25
CA GLU A 450 19.49 61.03 28.89
C GLU A 450 20.06 61.69 30.18
N PRO A 451 21.39 61.84 30.29
CA PRO A 451 21.98 62.53 31.42
C PRO A 451 21.42 63.93 31.46
N LYS A 452 20.98 64.35 32.65
CA LYS A 452 20.58 65.73 32.91
C LYS A 452 21.80 66.44 33.51
N PHE A 453 22.18 67.54 32.91
CA PHE A 453 23.31 68.35 33.38
C PHE A 453 23.02 69.84 33.18
N GLN A 454 23.57 70.67 34.08
CA GLN A 454 23.48 72.13 34.06
C GLN A 454 24.84 72.73 34.42
N PRO A 455 25.67 73.09 33.45
CA PRO A 455 26.93 73.68 33.71
C PRO A 455 26.78 75.12 34.21
N GLU A 456 27.66 75.54 35.14
CA GLU A 456 27.68 76.90 35.71
C GLU A 456 28.97 77.56 35.40
N LYS A 457 28.94 78.90 35.36
CA LYS A 457 30.14 79.74 35.15
C LYS A 457 30.11 81.00 35.99
N TYR A 458 31.24 81.23 36.68
CA TYR A 458 31.46 82.38 37.50
C TYR A 458 32.69 83.14 37.03
N VAL A 459 32.78 84.43 37.38
CA VAL A 459 33.97 85.21 37.26
C VAL A 459 34.31 85.80 38.61
N VAL A 460 35.57 85.59 39.09
CA VAL A 460 36.00 85.95 40.40
C VAL A 460 37.32 86.77 40.34
N SER A 461 37.58 87.64 41.34
CA SER A 461 38.86 88.31 41.48
C SER A 461 39.94 87.36 41.97
N LYS A 462 41.12 87.35 41.31
CA LYS A 462 42.23 86.48 41.69
C LYS A 462 42.82 86.83 43.07
N GLU A 463 42.74 88.11 43.48
CA GLU A 463 43.27 88.53 44.74
C GLU A 463 42.40 88.12 45.92
N LYS A 464 41.13 87.90 45.70
CA LYS A 464 40.16 87.52 46.73
C LYS A 464 39.81 86.06 46.71
N TYR A 465 40.14 85.35 45.63
CA TYR A 465 39.82 83.93 45.43
C TYR A 465 41.03 83.04 45.72
N ASP A 466 40.87 82.16 46.66
CA ASP A 466 41.86 81.11 46.90
C ASP A 466 41.71 79.96 45.88
N ILE A 467 42.54 79.98 44.85
CA ILE A 467 42.55 79.03 43.79
C ILE A 467 43.18 77.67 44.19
N THR A 468 43.69 77.56 45.40
CA THR A 468 44.31 76.34 45.95
C THR A 468 43.39 75.58 46.90
N GLY A 469 42.24 76.15 47.25
CA GLY A 469 41.30 75.60 48.22
C GLY A 469 40.10 74.89 47.60
N ASP A 470 39.38 74.29 48.52
CA ASP A 470 38.16 73.53 48.20
C ASP A 470 36.91 74.43 48.26
N LYS A 471 37.07 75.73 48.09
CA LYS A 471 35.96 76.65 48.21
C LYS A 471 35.05 76.61 46.99
N LEU A 472 33.85 76.15 47.22
CA LEU A 472 32.77 76.24 46.26
C LEU A 472 32.08 77.60 46.36
N LEU A 473 31.88 78.27 45.25
CA LEU A 473 31.16 79.53 45.17
C LEU A 473 29.68 79.39 45.07
N ASP A 474 29.23 78.22 44.70
CA ASP A 474 27.83 77.87 44.65
C ASP A 474 27.40 77.24 45.98
N ASP A 475 26.60 77.94 46.74
CA ASP A 475 26.07 77.47 48.02
C ASP A 475 24.57 77.16 48.01
N ASP A 476 23.87 77.42 46.92
CA ASP A 476 22.43 77.16 46.80
C ASP A 476 22.06 75.74 46.42
N LYS A 477 22.96 74.88 45.99
CA LYS A 477 22.82 73.41 45.76
C LYS A 477 21.74 72.99 44.82
N GLU A 478 21.13 73.87 44.07
CA GLU A 478 20.04 73.49 43.19
C GLU A 478 20.35 73.68 41.68
N LEU A 479 20.54 72.57 40.97
CA LEU A 479 20.66 72.54 39.53
C LEU A 479 19.32 72.83 38.81
N ALA A 480 18.38 73.46 39.44
CA ALA A 480 17.00 73.56 38.97
C ALA A 480 16.74 74.69 37.95
N ASP A 481 17.66 75.65 37.86
CA ASP A 481 17.40 76.82 37.01
C ASP A 481 17.99 76.65 35.62
N LYS A 482 17.13 76.28 34.66
CA LYS A 482 17.50 76.41 33.26
C LYS A 482 17.94 77.85 32.98
N TYR A 483 19.22 78.02 32.79
CA TYR A 483 19.75 79.29 32.30
C TYR A 483 19.21 79.53 30.87
N ALA A 484 18.44 80.60 30.72
CA ALA A 484 18.02 81.11 29.42
C ALA A 484 18.59 82.56 29.36
N ASP A 485 19.65 82.73 28.61
CA ASP A 485 20.15 84.06 28.29
C ASP A 485 19.22 84.79 27.34
N THR A 486 18.18 85.39 27.89
CA THR A 486 17.16 86.13 27.13
C THR A 486 17.40 87.63 27.19
N ASN A 487 18.47 88.06 27.92
CA ASN A 487 18.75 89.49 28.15
C ASN A 487 19.88 90.02 27.27
N VAL A 488 19.54 90.90 26.36
CA VAL A 488 20.53 91.66 25.57
C VAL A 488 21.37 92.56 26.43
N ASN A 489 20.90 92.98 27.62
CA ASN A 489 21.66 93.73 28.61
C ASN A 489 22.07 92.81 29.72
N PRO A 490 23.33 92.40 29.76
CA PRO A 490 23.85 91.46 30.78
C PRO A 490 23.80 92.00 32.22
N TYR A 491 23.69 93.33 32.40
CA TYR A 491 23.57 93.92 33.73
C TYR A 491 22.16 93.91 34.31
N ALA A 492 21.17 93.47 33.51
CA ALA A 492 19.79 93.34 33.97
C ALA A 492 19.50 91.98 34.57
N ASP A 493 20.39 91.01 34.36
CA ASP A 493 20.27 89.68 34.89
C ASP A 493 20.81 89.62 36.33
N ASN A 494 19.93 89.43 37.29
CA ASN A 494 20.25 89.37 38.71
C ASN A 494 20.24 87.93 39.24
N THR A 495 19.93 86.94 38.42
CA THR A 495 19.76 85.57 38.92
C THR A 495 21.05 84.80 39.13
N VAL A 496 22.13 85.24 38.48
CA VAL A 496 23.44 84.51 38.49
C VAL A 496 24.56 85.27 39.24
N ASN A 497 24.20 86.23 40.08
CA ASN A 497 25.20 87.03 40.78
C ASN A 497 24.84 87.23 42.24
N ASN A 498 24.53 86.20 42.93
CA ASN A 498 24.16 86.15 44.34
C ASN A 498 25.36 85.99 45.28
N ASP A 499 26.54 85.60 44.82
CA ASP A 499 27.73 85.38 45.62
C ASP A 499 28.58 86.65 45.81
N VAL A 500 29.05 86.88 47.01
CA VAL A 500 29.88 88.03 47.36
C VAL A 500 31.15 88.09 46.53
N GLU A 501 31.72 86.95 46.16
CA GLU A 501 33.00 86.89 45.45
C GLU A 501 32.81 86.82 43.92
N ASN A 502 31.58 86.62 43.43
CA ASN A 502 31.26 86.65 42.01
C ASN A 502 31.35 88.10 41.51
N LEU A 503 32.22 88.35 40.53
CA LEU A 503 32.40 89.64 39.89
C LEU A 503 31.52 89.82 38.63
N ASN A 504 30.63 88.95 38.33
CA ASN A 504 29.78 89.10 37.19
C ASN A 504 29.06 90.45 37.23
N THR A 505 29.07 91.21 36.14
CA THR A 505 28.50 92.53 35.96
C THR A 505 29.18 93.65 36.84
N LYS A 506 30.26 93.35 37.61
CA LYS A 506 30.95 94.34 38.39
C LYS A 506 32.07 95.08 37.61
N THR A 507 32.40 96.31 38.00
CA THR A 507 33.49 97.10 37.42
C THR A 507 34.82 96.58 37.86
N VAL A 508 35.76 96.41 36.93
CA VAL A 508 37.16 96.02 37.15
C VAL A 508 38.10 97.11 36.58
N GLU A 509 39.31 97.20 37.12
CA GLU A 509 40.28 98.17 36.65
C GLU A 509 41.30 97.55 35.71
N ARG A 510 42.02 98.40 34.95
CA ARG A 510 43.07 97.90 34.06
C ARG A 510 44.20 97.28 34.91
N GLY A 511 44.55 96.00 34.58
CA GLY A 511 45.59 95.28 35.29
C GLY A 511 45.02 94.27 36.31
N ASP A 512 43.71 94.32 36.61
CA ASP A 512 43.11 93.37 37.50
C ASP A 512 43.19 91.95 36.90
N LYS A 513 43.41 90.99 37.78
CA LYS A 513 43.48 89.57 37.43
C LYS A 513 42.15 88.94 37.74
N LEU A 514 41.56 88.34 36.74
CA LEU A 514 40.26 87.59 36.81
C LEU A 514 40.50 86.10 36.72
N VAL A 515 39.65 85.32 37.42
CA VAL A 515 39.55 83.86 37.25
C VAL A 515 38.18 83.54 36.81
N TYR A 516 38.07 82.89 35.63
CA TYR A 516 36.84 82.27 35.17
C TYR A 516 36.77 80.87 35.72
N GLN A 517 35.70 80.57 36.41
CA GLN A 517 35.46 79.28 36.99
C GLN A 517 34.27 78.61 36.20
N VAL A 518 34.46 77.42 35.69
CA VAL A 518 33.43 76.63 34.99
C VAL A 518 33.23 75.34 35.75
N TRP A 519 32.00 75.08 36.11
CA TRP A 519 31.59 73.90 36.82
C TRP A 519 30.95 72.95 35.83
N LEU A 520 31.47 71.74 35.71
CA LEU A 520 30.91 70.64 34.91
C LEU A 520 30.12 69.79 35.87
N ASP A 521 28.79 69.67 35.59
CA ASP A 521 27.84 68.83 36.32
C ASP A 521 27.80 67.43 35.82
#